data_995ace2b8289baa4abf88afc11dec627
#
_entry.id   995ace2b8289baa4abf88afc11dec627
#
_cell.length_a   1.000
_cell.length_b   1.000
_cell.length_c   1.000
_cell.angle_alpha   90.00
_cell.angle_beta   90.00
_cell.angle_gamma   90.00
#
_symmetry.space_group_name_H-M   'P 1'
#
loop_
_entity.id
_entity.type
_entity.pdbx_description
1 polymer ?
#
loop_
_entity_poly.entity_id
_entity_poly.type
_entity_poly.pdbx_seq_one_letter_code
_entity_poly.pdbx_strand_id
1 'polypeptide(L)'
;MVKVIRLSLFLIAISLFLTGCSNSKESEEQELINIIESVEKNKPTMSDEERYDLRTDIFFNLNQEQVLKFGDCYTALNQVIFDDRYKELFDKANNRWDAYDNNDLYGIVNTIRYISNSVKNQAFKNDLNRIEELCSYGLEYRDIIALIDARRIMRDIQYHIFEVPYFKEGDAIVEINEEDYSIYYGASEVLEGDRYKTIGIYRYK
;
A
#
# COMPACT_ATOMS: atom_id res chain seq x y z
N MET A 1 -53.57 28.23 -3.02
CA MET A 1 -52.41 28.40 -2.12
C MET A 1 -51.84 27.06 -1.59
N VAL A 2 -52.66 26.10 -1.15
CA VAL A 2 -52.19 24.83 -0.54
C VAL A 2 -51.36 23.93 -1.47
N LYS A 3 -51.61 23.92 -2.81
CA LYS A 3 -50.85 23.10 -3.78
C LYS A 3 -49.42 23.60 -4.03
N VAL A 4 -49.17 24.90 -3.95
CA VAL A 4 -47.85 25.49 -4.16
C VAL A 4 -46.91 25.20 -2.97
N ILE A 5 -47.46 25.22 -1.76
CA ILE A 5 -46.71 24.94 -0.51
C ILE A 5 -46.25 23.45 -0.47
N ARG A 6 -47.08 22.51 -0.96
CA ARG A 6 -46.73 21.10 -0.99
C ARG A 6 -45.60 20.79 -2.00
N LEU A 7 -45.55 21.50 -3.12
CA LEU A 7 -44.51 21.32 -4.13
C LEU A 7 -43.16 21.88 -3.66
N SER A 8 -43.16 23.01 -2.97
CA SER A 8 -41.92 23.60 -2.42
C SER A 8 -41.33 22.78 -1.27
N LEU A 9 -42.17 22.17 -0.41
CA LEU A 9 -41.69 21.27 0.64
C LEU A 9 -41.10 19.97 0.08
N PHE A 10 -41.61 19.46 -1.04
CA PHE A 10 -41.10 18.27 -1.70
C PHE A 10 -39.74 18.53 -2.36
N LEU A 11 -39.54 19.69 -2.96
CA LEU A 11 -38.27 20.13 -3.54
C LEU A 11 -37.18 20.35 -2.47
N ILE A 12 -37.53 20.89 -1.30
CA ILE A 12 -36.61 21.06 -0.17
C ILE A 12 -36.22 19.70 0.42
N ALA A 13 -37.14 18.73 0.50
CA ALA A 13 -36.82 17.38 0.98
C ALA A 13 -35.85 16.64 0.02
N ILE A 14 -36.06 16.79 -1.30
CA ILE A 14 -35.13 16.19 -2.30
C ILE A 14 -33.76 16.84 -2.23
N SER A 15 -33.66 18.16 -2.03
CA SER A 15 -32.36 18.84 -1.90
C SER A 15 -31.60 18.42 -0.63
N LEU A 16 -32.28 18.13 0.47
CA LEU A 16 -31.70 17.64 1.71
C LEU A 16 -31.20 16.18 1.60
N PHE A 17 -31.88 15.36 0.79
CA PHE A 17 -31.40 13.98 0.52
C PHE A 17 -30.17 13.96 -0.39
N LEU A 18 -30.04 14.88 -1.35
CA LEU A 18 -28.90 14.96 -2.26
C LEU A 18 -27.64 15.52 -1.56
N THR A 19 -27.80 16.43 -0.60
CA THR A 19 -26.67 16.97 0.18
C THR A 19 -26.18 16.01 1.27
N GLY A 20 -27.04 15.13 1.81
CA GLY A 20 -26.66 14.14 2.83
C GLY A 20 -25.77 13.02 2.31
N CYS A 21 -25.90 12.62 1.04
CA CYS A 21 -25.08 11.54 0.47
C CYS A 21 -23.69 12.00 0.02
N SER A 22 -23.47 13.28 -0.32
CA SER A 22 -22.15 13.77 -0.70
C SER A 22 -21.27 13.99 0.55
N ASN A 23 -21.83 14.50 1.63
CA ASN A 23 -21.08 14.75 2.87
C ASN A 23 -20.58 13.47 3.56
N SER A 24 -21.26 12.33 3.39
CA SER A 24 -20.80 11.07 3.99
C SER A 24 -19.58 10.49 3.26
N LYS A 25 -19.54 10.58 1.93
CA LYS A 25 -18.40 10.09 1.13
C LYS A 25 -17.13 10.93 1.33
N GLU A 26 -17.26 12.26 1.33
CA GLU A 26 -16.15 13.16 1.64
C GLU A 26 -15.60 12.93 3.06
N SER A 27 -16.47 12.62 4.03
CA SER A 27 -16.06 12.31 5.40
C SER A 27 -15.31 10.99 5.49
N GLU A 28 -15.75 9.95 4.80
CA GLU A 28 -15.07 8.65 4.76
C GLU A 28 -13.70 8.73 4.04
N GLU A 29 -13.64 9.44 2.93
CA GLU A 29 -12.39 9.67 2.19
C GLU A 29 -11.39 10.47 3.04
N GLN A 30 -11.82 11.51 3.72
CA GLN A 30 -10.95 12.29 4.60
C GLN A 30 -10.47 11.47 5.81
N GLU A 31 -11.28 10.60 6.36
CA GLU A 31 -10.87 9.69 7.42
C GLU A 31 -9.79 8.72 6.93
N LEU A 32 -9.96 8.13 5.74
CA LEU A 32 -8.95 7.27 5.13
C LEU A 32 -7.66 8.03 4.84
N ILE A 33 -7.73 9.24 4.32
CA ILE A 33 -6.56 10.10 4.10
C ILE A 33 -5.82 10.33 5.43
N ASN A 34 -6.54 10.66 6.50
CA ASN A 34 -5.94 10.87 7.82
C ASN A 34 -5.25 9.60 8.35
N ILE A 35 -5.82 8.42 8.12
CA ILE A 35 -5.21 7.12 8.47
C ILE A 35 -3.95 6.88 7.64
N ILE A 36 -3.99 7.17 6.34
CA ILE A 36 -2.85 7.02 5.43
C ILE A 36 -1.71 7.94 5.82
N GLU A 37 -2.01 9.18 6.17
CA GLU A 37 -1.03 10.21 6.56
C GLU A 37 -0.55 10.03 8.01
N SER A 38 -1.27 9.29 8.85
CA SER A 38 -0.85 8.97 10.20
C SER A 38 0.29 7.94 10.15
N VAL A 39 1.50 8.45 10.14
CA VAL A 39 2.70 7.61 10.25
C VAL A 39 2.89 7.21 11.69
N GLU A 40 2.66 5.95 12.03
CA GLU A 40 3.07 5.42 13.32
C GLU A 40 4.61 5.27 13.30
N LYS A 41 5.31 6.18 13.97
CA LYS A 41 6.76 6.08 14.21
C LYS A 41 7.03 5.02 15.30
N ASN A 42 6.75 3.76 14.97
CA ASN A 42 7.02 2.63 15.85
C ASN A 42 8.14 1.79 15.25
N LYS A 43 9.04 1.33 16.10
CA LYS A 43 10.02 0.32 15.69
C LYS A 43 9.35 -1.04 15.64
N PRO A 44 9.88 -2.00 14.83
CA PRO A 44 9.45 -3.39 14.91
C PRO A 44 9.49 -3.88 16.36
N THR A 45 8.52 -4.73 16.72
CA THR A 45 8.51 -5.37 18.05
C THR A 45 9.62 -6.41 18.21
N MET A 46 10.11 -6.91 17.11
CA MET A 46 11.24 -7.81 17.02
C MET A 46 12.53 -7.10 17.40
N SER A 47 13.38 -7.74 18.20
CA SER A 47 14.70 -7.23 18.58
C SER A 47 15.65 -7.17 17.37
N ASP A 48 16.73 -6.40 17.49
CA ASP A 48 17.75 -6.29 16.43
C ASP A 48 18.41 -7.65 16.15
N GLU A 49 18.61 -8.49 17.17
CA GLU A 49 19.18 -9.84 17.04
C GLU A 49 18.24 -10.77 16.28
N GLU A 50 16.94 -10.79 16.64
CA GLU A 50 15.94 -11.58 15.94
C GLU A 50 15.80 -11.13 14.47
N ARG A 51 15.89 -9.83 14.18
CA ARG A 51 15.88 -9.31 12.81
C ARG A 51 17.11 -9.75 12.02
N TYR A 52 18.27 -9.77 12.65
CA TYR A 52 19.50 -10.24 12.01
C TYR A 52 19.41 -11.73 11.63
N ASP A 53 18.90 -12.57 12.52
CA ASP A 53 18.72 -14.00 12.27
C ASP A 53 17.69 -14.23 11.16
N LEU A 54 16.56 -13.53 11.21
CA LEU A 54 15.53 -13.55 10.19
C LEU A 54 16.09 -13.15 8.81
N ARG A 55 16.85 -12.06 8.77
CA ARG A 55 17.51 -11.57 7.56
C ARG A 55 18.44 -12.62 6.97
N THR A 56 19.24 -13.26 7.81
CA THR A 56 20.15 -14.32 7.41
C THR A 56 19.39 -15.49 6.79
N ASP A 57 18.29 -15.93 7.40
CA ASP A 57 17.43 -16.99 6.87
C ASP A 57 16.82 -16.62 5.50
N ILE A 58 16.33 -15.39 5.36
CA ILE A 58 15.73 -14.91 4.11
C ILE A 58 16.80 -14.82 3.01
N PHE A 59 17.94 -14.20 3.28
CA PHE A 59 19.04 -14.05 2.30
C PHE A 59 19.69 -15.37 1.91
N PHE A 60 19.62 -16.40 2.75
CA PHE A 60 20.11 -17.72 2.38
C PHE A 60 19.35 -18.31 1.17
N ASN A 61 18.12 -17.92 0.97
CA ASN A 61 17.23 -18.43 -0.08
C ASN A 61 17.01 -17.45 -1.25
N LEU A 62 17.40 -16.19 -1.10
CA LEU A 62 17.27 -15.16 -2.13
C LEU A 62 18.65 -14.79 -2.66
N ASN A 63 18.76 -14.61 -3.98
CA ASN A 63 19.95 -14.02 -4.57
C ASN A 63 19.81 -12.47 -4.63
N GLN A 64 20.95 -11.81 -4.89
CA GLN A 64 21.01 -10.35 -4.95
C GLN A 64 20.04 -9.77 -6.00
N GLU A 65 19.88 -10.43 -7.14
CA GLU A 65 18.96 -10.00 -8.20
C GLU A 65 17.52 -9.96 -7.71
N GLN A 66 17.09 -10.95 -6.94
CA GLN A 66 15.74 -11.01 -6.39
C GLN A 66 15.48 -9.90 -5.37
N VAL A 67 16.47 -9.57 -4.54
CA VAL A 67 16.39 -8.46 -3.59
C VAL A 67 16.30 -7.12 -4.34
N LEU A 68 17.10 -6.91 -5.37
CA LEU A 68 17.04 -5.71 -6.20
C LEU A 68 15.70 -5.59 -6.91
N LYS A 69 15.19 -6.67 -7.51
CA LYS A 69 13.86 -6.69 -8.14
C LYS A 69 12.72 -6.37 -7.16
N PHE A 70 12.83 -6.79 -5.90
CA PHE A 70 11.88 -6.39 -4.88
C PHE A 70 11.93 -4.87 -4.64
N GLY A 71 13.12 -4.30 -4.55
CA GLY A 71 13.32 -2.85 -4.43
C GLY A 71 12.75 -2.08 -5.63
N ASP A 72 12.93 -2.59 -6.86
CA ASP A 72 12.35 -2.01 -8.07
C ASP A 72 10.80 -2.02 -8.02
N CYS A 73 10.21 -3.13 -7.55
CA CYS A 73 8.76 -3.22 -7.35
C CYS A 73 8.26 -2.21 -6.31
N TYR A 74 8.99 -2.06 -5.18
CA TYR A 74 8.67 -1.05 -4.18
C TYR A 74 8.70 0.35 -4.77
N THR A 75 9.70 0.66 -5.57
CA THR A 75 9.83 1.97 -6.22
C THR A 75 8.70 2.25 -7.19
N ALA A 76 8.40 1.28 -8.07
CA ALA A 76 7.31 1.43 -9.03
C ALA A 76 6.00 1.71 -8.30
N LEU A 77 5.68 0.95 -7.24
CA LEU A 77 4.49 1.17 -6.43
C LEU A 77 4.53 2.51 -5.68
N ASN A 78 5.71 2.91 -5.17
CA ASN A 78 5.89 4.19 -4.51
C ASN A 78 5.63 5.37 -5.45
N GLN A 79 6.02 5.29 -6.73
CA GLN A 79 5.75 6.33 -7.72
C GLN A 79 4.25 6.54 -7.98
N VAL A 80 3.43 5.49 -7.85
CA VAL A 80 1.97 5.59 -7.98
C VAL A 80 1.35 6.36 -6.81
N ILE A 81 1.92 6.21 -5.61
CA ILE A 81 1.31 6.63 -4.35
C ILE A 81 1.96 7.92 -3.79
N PHE A 82 3.17 8.27 -4.28
CA PHE A 82 3.94 9.39 -3.75
C PHE A 82 3.32 10.76 -4.11
N ASP A 83 3.61 11.79 -3.34
CA ASP A 83 3.21 13.20 -3.56
C ASP A 83 1.70 13.44 -3.67
N ASP A 84 0.91 12.86 -2.77
CA ASP A 84 -0.55 13.06 -2.78
C ASP A 84 -1.28 12.57 -4.04
N ARG A 85 -0.57 11.97 -4.99
CA ARG A 85 -1.15 11.45 -6.25
C ARG A 85 -2.19 10.39 -6.01
N TYR A 86 -2.06 9.63 -4.94
CA TYR A 86 -3.05 8.63 -4.56
C TYR A 86 -4.44 9.22 -4.31
N LYS A 87 -4.53 10.52 -3.93
CA LYS A 87 -5.81 11.20 -3.68
C LYS A 87 -6.69 11.24 -4.92
N GLU A 88 -6.09 11.40 -6.11
CA GLU A 88 -6.82 11.36 -7.37
C GLU A 88 -7.33 9.96 -7.72
N LEU A 89 -6.70 8.91 -7.19
CA LEU A 89 -7.02 7.51 -7.46
C LEU A 89 -8.17 6.98 -6.59
N PHE A 90 -8.70 7.77 -5.64
CA PHE A 90 -9.99 7.48 -5.00
C PHE A 90 -11.13 7.53 -6.01
N ASP A 91 -11.01 8.38 -7.05
CA ASP A 91 -11.91 8.32 -8.19
C ASP A 91 -11.51 7.17 -9.13
N LYS A 92 -12.30 6.10 -9.10
CA LYS A 92 -12.10 4.92 -9.95
C LYS A 92 -12.23 5.19 -11.46
N ALA A 93 -12.84 6.31 -11.83
CA ALA A 93 -12.97 6.77 -13.22
C ALA A 93 -11.79 7.63 -13.68
N ASN A 94 -10.86 7.98 -12.80
CA ASN A 94 -9.70 8.77 -13.15
C ASN A 94 -8.83 8.02 -14.18
N ASN A 95 -8.45 8.73 -15.25
CA ASN A 95 -7.68 8.16 -16.37
C ASN A 95 -6.25 7.75 -15.98
N ARG A 96 -5.76 8.14 -14.83
CA ARG A 96 -4.47 7.65 -14.31
C ARG A 96 -4.49 6.16 -14.05
N TRP A 97 -5.64 5.57 -13.71
CA TRP A 97 -5.76 4.13 -13.61
C TRP A 97 -5.37 3.43 -14.90
N ASP A 98 -5.77 3.98 -16.05
CA ASP A 98 -5.46 3.40 -17.37
C ASP A 98 -3.94 3.46 -17.69
N ALA A 99 -3.24 4.45 -17.17
CA ALA A 99 -1.78 4.55 -17.30
C ALA A 99 -1.05 3.48 -16.46
N TYR A 100 -1.59 3.15 -15.29
CA TYR A 100 -1.04 2.10 -14.41
C TYR A 100 -1.45 0.69 -14.83
N ASP A 101 -2.62 0.51 -15.48
CA ASP A 101 -3.08 -0.77 -16.01
C ASP A 101 -2.13 -1.32 -17.10
N ASN A 102 -1.40 -0.46 -17.80
CA ASN A 102 -0.75 -0.85 -19.04
C ASN A 102 0.67 -1.39 -18.91
N ASN A 103 1.47 -1.13 -17.84
CA ASN A 103 2.86 -1.59 -17.86
C ASN A 103 3.49 -1.98 -16.51
N ASP A 104 3.36 -1.20 -15.43
CA ASP A 104 4.28 -1.37 -14.31
C ASP A 104 3.72 -2.25 -13.18
N LEU A 105 2.43 -2.15 -12.87
CA LEU A 105 1.85 -2.86 -11.72
C LEU A 105 1.64 -4.37 -11.99
N TYR A 106 1.35 -4.77 -13.22
CA TYR A 106 1.35 -6.21 -13.59
C TYR A 106 2.76 -6.81 -13.53
N GLY A 107 3.78 -6.01 -13.84
CA GLY A 107 5.18 -6.39 -13.65
C GLY A 107 5.50 -6.68 -12.19
N ILE A 108 4.98 -5.87 -11.26
CA ILE A 108 5.11 -6.08 -9.81
C ILE A 108 4.53 -7.45 -9.42
N VAL A 109 3.29 -7.73 -9.78
CA VAL A 109 2.60 -9.00 -9.45
C VAL A 109 3.43 -10.21 -9.89
N ASN A 110 3.91 -10.20 -11.13
CA ASN A 110 4.71 -11.30 -11.66
C ASN A 110 6.08 -11.44 -10.96
N THR A 111 6.71 -10.33 -10.66
CA THR A 111 8.02 -10.30 -9.97
C THR A 111 7.88 -10.80 -8.52
N ILE A 112 6.88 -10.34 -7.79
CA ILE A 112 6.62 -10.78 -6.41
C ILE A 112 6.32 -12.27 -6.38
N ARG A 113 5.51 -12.78 -7.29
CA ARG A 113 5.26 -14.23 -7.45
C ARG A 113 6.53 -15.03 -7.73
N TYR A 114 7.40 -14.52 -8.59
CA TYR A 114 8.70 -15.13 -8.88
C TYR A 114 9.57 -15.21 -7.62
N ILE A 115 9.65 -14.14 -6.83
CA ILE A 115 10.41 -14.10 -5.58
C ILE A 115 9.80 -15.07 -4.57
N SER A 116 8.47 -15.06 -4.38
CA SER A 116 7.74 -15.92 -3.44
C SER A 116 8.02 -17.41 -3.66
N ASN A 117 8.21 -17.85 -4.91
CA ASN A 117 8.54 -19.24 -5.23
C ASN A 117 9.92 -19.69 -4.72
N SER A 118 10.84 -18.77 -4.47
CA SER A 118 12.20 -19.05 -3.98
C SER A 118 12.28 -19.01 -2.45
N VAL A 119 11.30 -18.43 -1.76
CA VAL A 119 11.30 -18.20 -0.32
C VAL A 119 10.87 -19.45 0.43
N LYS A 120 11.59 -19.79 1.50
CA LYS A 120 11.26 -20.89 2.43
C LYS A 120 10.64 -20.37 3.73
N ASN A 121 11.03 -19.19 4.20
CA ASN A 121 10.43 -18.58 5.37
C ASN A 121 8.94 -18.34 5.14
N GLN A 122 8.09 -18.97 5.95
CA GLN A 122 6.65 -18.97 5.71
C GLN A 122 6.01 -17.61 5.93
N ALA A 123 6.39 -16.87 6.98
CA ALA A 123 5.83 -15.55 7.26
C ALA A 123 6.22 -14.55 6.15
N PHE A 124 7.46 -14.59 5.69
CA PHE A 124 7.91 -13.75 4.57
C PHE A 124 7.18 -14.14 3.27
N LYS A 125 6.98 -15.44 3.03
CA LYS A 125 6.19 -15.91 1.88
C LYS A 125 4.74 -15.45 1.94
N ASN A 126 4.14 -15.44 3.13
CA ASN A 126 2.79 -14.92 3.34
C ASN A 126 2.71 -13.43 3.01
N ASP A 127 3.70 -12.63 3.42
CA ASP A 127 3.79 -11.21 3.05
C ASP A 127 3.89 -11.02 1.53
N LEU A 128 4.73 -11.80 0.84
CA LEU A 128 4.86 -11.72 -0.62
C LEU A 128 3.55 -12.08 -1.33
N ASN A 129 2.88 -13.15 -0.90
CA ASN A 129 1.58 -13.53 -1.45
C ASN A 129 0.53 -12.45 -1.21
N ARG A 130 0.54 -11.83 -0.02
CA ARG A 130 -0.35 -10.74 0.33
C ARG A 130 -0.10 -9.49 -0.52
N ILE A 131 1.16 -9.14 -0.80
CA ILE A 131 1.51 -8.06 -1.73
C ILE A 131 0.96 -8.36 -3.13
N GLU A 132 1.15 -9.60 -3.62
CA GLU A 132 0.63 -10.04 -4.92
C GLU A 132 -0.90 -9.90 -4.99
N GLU A 133 -1.61 -10.38 -3.98
CA GLU A 133 -3.07 -10.30 -3.90
C GLU A 133 -3.57 -8.86 -3.84
N LEU A 134 -2.94 -8.01 -3.01
CA LEU A 134 -3.29 -6.61 -2.87
C LEU A 134 -3.05 -5.81 -4.16
N CYS A 135 -1.92 -6.03 -4.82
CA CYS A 135 -1.65 -5.40 -6.11
C CYS A 135 -2.65 -5.87 -7.19
N SER A 136 -2.93 -7.16 -7.26
CA SER A 136 -3.91 -7.71 -8.22
C SER A 136 -5.31 -7.15 -7.95
N TYR A 137 -5.74 -7.12 -6.68
CA TYR A 137 -7.03 -6.57 -6.30
C TYR A 137 -7.12 -5.07 -6.58
N GLY A 138 -6.08 -4.32 -6.20
CA GLY A 138 -6.01 -2.88 -6.43
C GLY A 138 -6.14 -2.51 -7.90
N LEU A 139 -5.53 -3.29 -8.79
CA LEU A 139 -5.64 -3.11 -10.24
C LEU A 139 -7.03 -3.50 -10.76
N GLU A 140 -7.52 -4.68 -10.42
CA GLU A 140 -8.79 -5.20 -10.93
C GLU A 140 -9.98 -4.33 -10.52
N TYR A 141 -9.99 -3.86 -9.26
CA TYR A 141 -11.13 -3.09 -8.71
C TYR A 141 -10.86 -1.59 -8.60
N ARG A 142 -9.71 -1.11 -9.07
CA ARG A 142 -9.26 0.28 -8.93
C ARG A 142 -9.36 0.73 -7.48
N ASP A 143 -8.75 -0.07 -6.60
CA ASP A 143 -8.74 0.16 -5.15
C ASP A 143 -7.37 0.65 -4.70
N ILE A 144 -7.27 1.97 -4.50
CA ILE A 144 -6.03 2.62 -4.07
C ILE A 144 -5.60 2.18 -2.67
N ILE A 145 -6.54 1.83 -1.79
CA ILE A 145 -6.22 1.40 -0.44
C ILE A 145 -5.47 0.07 -0.45
N ALA A 146 -5.84 -0.85 -1.35
CA ALA A 146 -5.11 -2.09 -1.54
C ALA A 146 -3.66 -1.85 -1.97
N LEU A 147 -3.44 -0.92 -2.90
CA LEU A 147 -2.09 -0.57 -3.34
C LEU A 147 -1.27 0.09 -2.22
N ILE A 148 -1.90 0.93 -1.38
CA ILE A 148 -1.25 1.56 -0.23
C ILE A 148 -0.85 0.51 0.80
N ASP A 149 -1.69 -0.47 1.10
CA ASP A 149 -1.35 -1.56 2.02
C ASP A 149 -0.21 -2.44 1.47
N ALA A 150 -0.23 -2.77 0.18
CA ALA A 150 0.88 -3.47 -0.46
C ALA A 150 2.21 -2.69 -0.31
N ARG A 151 2.18 -1.38 -0.56
CA ARG A 151 3.35 -0.51 -0.39
C ARG A 151 3.84 -0.47 1.05
N ARG A 152 2.95 -0.44 2.05
CA ARG A 152 3.33 -0.45 3.48
C ARG A 152 4.07 -1.73 3.84
N ILE A 153 3.57 -2.89 3.41
CA ILE A 153 4.25 -4.18 3.61
C ILE A 153 5.63 -4.15 2.96
N MET A 154 5.71 -3.70 1.70
CA MET A 154 6.97 -3.65 0.98
C MET A 154 7.97 -2.69 1.63
N ARG A 155 7.51 -1.54 2.17
CA ARG A 155 8.38 -0.61 2.88
C ARG A 155 8.94 -1.22 4.15
N ASP A 156 8.10 -1.86 4.96
CA ASP A 156 8.54 -2.49 6.20
C ASP A 156 9.62 -3.56 5.91
N ILE A 157 9.43 -4.36 4.88
CA ILE A 157 10.41 -5.36 4.43
C ILE A 157 11.69 -4.69 3.91
N GLN A 158 11.57 -3.69 3.04
CA GLN A 158 12.69 -3.01 2.40
C GLN A 158 13.65 -2.38 3.41
N TYR A 159 13.12 -1.67 4.40
CA TYR A 159 13.91 -0.89 5.34
C TYR A 159 14.28 -1.66 6.62
N HIS A 160 13.49 -2.63 7.03
CA HIS A 160 13.68 -3.33 8.31
C HIS A 160 14.19 -4.78 8.16
N ILE A 161 14.15 -5.35 6.95
CA ILE A 161 14.72 -6.67 6.66
C ILE A 161 15.90 -6.54 5.70
N PHE A 162 15.66 -5.96 4.53
CA PHE A 162 16.72 -5.88 3.53
C PHE A 162 17.78 -4.83 3.87
N GLU A 163 17.41 -3.75 4.57
CA GLU A 163 18.29 -2.62 4.89
C GLU A 163 19.06 -2.13 3.65
N VAL A 164 18.47 -2.27 2.49
CA VAL A 164 19.11 -1.91 1.23
C VAL A 164 18.80 -0.46 0.94
N PRO A 165 19.85 0.40 0.90
CA PRO A 165 19.68 1.72 0.32
C PRO A 165 19.18 1.57 -1.10
N TYR A 166 18.29 2.44 -1.51
CA TYR A 166 17.79 2.48 -2.86
C TYR A 166 18.93 2.77 -3.84
N PHE A 167 19.34 1.80 -4.64
CA PHE A 167 20.28 2.00 -5.74
C PHE A 167 19.49 2.43 -6.97
N LYS A 168 19.62 3.69 -7.34
CA LYS A 168 19.28 4.12 -8.68
C LYS A 168 20.41 3.67 -9.61
N GLU A 169 20.10 2.96 -10.68
CA GLU A 169 21.06 2.65 -11.74
C GLU A 169 21.69 3.96 -12.24
N GLY A 170 22.98 4.14 -12.06
CA GLY A 170 23.74 5.34 -12.44
C GLY A 170 24.17 6.23 -11.28
N ASP A 171 25.10 5.74 -10.46
CA ASP A 171 26.13 6.48 -9.72
C ASP A 171 25.77 7.43 -8.57
N ALA A 172 24.58 7.48 -8.07
CA ALA A 172 24.32 8.13 -6.80
C ALA A 172 23.83 7.11 -5.78
N ILE A 173 24.67 6.79 -4.79
CA ILE A 173 24.21 6.31 -3.50
C ILE A 173 23.32 7.43 -2.99
N VAL A 174 22.01 7.29 -3.09
CA VAL A 174 21.10 8.16 -2.37
C VAL A 174 21.36 7.83 -0.90
N GLU A 175 22.03 8.74 -0.19
CA GLU A 175 22.10 8.64 1.26
C GLU A 175 20.68 8.50 1.77
N ILE A 176 20.39 7.33 2.37
CA ILE A 176 19.08 7.10 2.95
C ILE A 176 19.01 8.08 4.11
N ASN A 177 18.06 8.99 4.02
CA ASN A 177 17.79 9.90 5.11
C ASN A 177 17.40 9.06 6.36
N GLU A 178 17.99 9.34 7.51
CA GLU A 178 17.63 8.67 8.78
C GLU A 178 16.13 8.72 9.05
N GLU A 179 15.43 9.73 8.53
CA GLU A 179 13.98 9.82 8.57
C GLU A 179 13.28 8.68 7.82
N ASP A 180 13.88 8.13 6.78
CA ASP A 180 13.29 7.01 6.04
C ASP A 180 13.28 5.70 6.85
N TYR A 181 14.26 5.47 7.71
CA TYR A 181 14.27 4.34 8.65
C TYR A 181 13.34 4.55 9.85
N SER A 182 12.94 5.78 10.12
CA SER A 182 12.05 6.10 11.25
C SER A 182 10.59 5.77 10.98
N ILE A 183 10.23 5.46 9.72
CA ILE A 183 8.86 5.15 9.32
C ILE A 183 8.68 3.64 9.31
N TYR A 184 7.84 3.15 10.22
CA TYR A 184 7.45 1.75 10.32
C TYR A 184 5.93 1.65 10.42
N TYR A 185 5.32 0.86 9.55
CA TYR A 185 3.86 0.74 9.49
C TYR A 185 3.30 -0.43 10.31
N GLY A 186 4.14 -1.40 10.64
CA GLY A 186 3.69 -2.64 11.28
C GLY A 186 2.77 -3.47 10.37
N ALA A 187 2.96 -3.37 9.05
CA ALA A 187 2.09 -4.01 8.08
C ALA A 187 2.57 -5.40 7.66
N SER A 188 3.82 -5.76 7.98
CA SER A 188 4.45 -7.01 7.59
C SER A 188 4.26 -8.11 8.64
N GLU A 189 3.77 -9.28 8.23
CA GLU A 189 3.61 -10.47 9.09
C GLU A 189 4.97 -10.98 9.56
N VAL A 190 5.99 -10.95 8.71
CA VAL A 190 7.31 -11.44 9.05
C VAL A 190 7.98 -10.66 10.19
N LEU A 191 7.59 -9.40 10.40
CA LEU A 191 8.09 -8.54 11.49
C LEU A 191 7.16 -8.50 12.71
N GLU A 192 5.86 -8.64 12.52
CA GLU A 192 4.84 -8.46 13.56
C GLU A 192 4.09 -9.74 13.95
N GLY A 193 4.27 -10.84 13.19
CA GLY A 193 3.44 -12.03 13.34
C GLY A 193 1.97 -11.68 13.11
N ASP A 194 1.07 -12.27 13.89
CA ASP A 194 -0.38 -12.05 13.79
C ASP A 194 -0.86 -10.63 14.15
N ARG A 195 0.07 -9.73 14.54
CA ARG A 195 -0.25 -8.35 14.96
C ARG A 195 -0.11 -7.32 13.85
N TYR A 196 0.20 -7.75 12.62
CA TYR A 196 0.31 -6.84 11.50
C TYR A 196 -0.98 -6.04 11.25
N LYS A 197 -0.82 -4.82 10.74
CA LYS A 197 -1.92 -3.85 10.54
C LYS A 197 -2.21 -3.63 9.07
N THR A 198 -3.50 -3.48 8.74
CA THR A 198 -3.97 -3.04 7.41
C THR A 198 -4.84 -1.80 7.53
N ILE A 199 -4.93 -1.00 6.47
CA ILE A 199 -5.84 0.15 6.40
C ILE A 199 -7.24 -0.30 6.01
N GLY A 200 -7.33 -1.22 5.04
CA GLY A 200 -8.58 -1.65 4.44
C GLY A 200 -9.00 -3.07 4.83
N ILE A 201 -10.30 -3.31 4.80
CA ILE A 201 -10.87 -4.66 4.86
C ILE A 201 -11.12 -5.10 3.41
N TYR A 202 -10.17 -5.86 2.86
CA TYR A 202 -10.32 -6.41 1.51
C TYR A 202 -11.23 -7.62 1.55
N ARG A 203 -12.29 -7.59 0.77
CA ARG A 203 -13.18 -8.73 0.60
C ARG A 203 -12.58 -9.62 -0.50
N TYR A 204 -11.63 -10.44 -0.14
CA TYR A 204 -11.21 -11.54 -0.99
C TYR A 204 -12.37 -12.54 -1.09
N LYS A 205 -12.91 -12.66 -2.26
CA LYS A 205 -13.86 -13.72 -2.59
C LYS A 205 -13.51 -14.30 -3.94
#